data_18fa1fbe40c6af0247b8cfdd2128f6c8
#
_entry.id   18fa1fbe40c6af0247b8cfdd2128f6c8
#
_cell.length_a   1.000
_cell.length_b   1.000
_cell.length_c   1.000
_cell.angle_alpha   90.00
_cell.angle_beta   90.00
_cell.angle_gamma   90.00
#
_symmetry.space_group_name_H-M   'P 1'
#
loop_
_entity.id
_entity.type
_entity.pdbx_description
1 polymer ?
#
loop_
_entity_poly.entity_id
_entity_poly.type
_entity_poly.pdbx_seq_one_letter_code
_entity_poly.pdbx_strand_id
1 'polypeptide(L)'
;MKTILVKSDGNGMVMEWNLEGSGRCEAGINNPFLEMCLKSFAEASSIDLKLICSKDIGGEELMGAMGDLFAEAVCKQCMELEEYGGTGSGIADDAFFPTSCKLMLPGRTDWVFEMVAHSIKEDSRSITKFFGNLSGRASLCLKFDTYDFSDRYCERVFYSFGRALKMAYSPARA
;
A
#
# COMPACT_ATOMS: atom_id res chain seq x y z
N MET A 1 7.94 20.28 5.67
CA MET A 1 7.07 19.40 4.84
C MET A 1 7.91 18.25 4.30
N LYS A 2 7.58 17.04 4.68
CA LYS A 2 8.34 15.85 4.27
C LYS A 2 7.67 15.20 3.06
N THR A 3 8.18 15.48 1.88
CA THR A 3 7.69 14.89 0.64
C THR A 3 8.73 13.92 0.09
N ILE A 4 8.30 12.72 -0.21
CA ILE A 4 9.11 11.69 -0.85
C ILE A 4 8.73 11.64 -2.31
N LEU A 5 9.73 11.74 -3.19
CA LEU A 5 9.55 11.63 -4.64
C LEU A 5 10.15 10.32 -5.11
N VAL A 6 9.36 9.53 -5.82
CA VAL A 6 9.78 8.24 -6.39
C VAL A 6 9.44 8.22 -7.88
N LYS A 7 10.38 7.73 -8.68
CA LYS A 7 10.22 7.57 -10.12
C LYS A 7 10.49 6.13 -10.52
N SER A 8 9.65 5.60 -11.40
CA SER A 8 9.90 4.27 -11.96
C SER A 8 10.85 4.35 -13.16
N ASP A 9 11.77 3.41 -13.23
CA ASP A 9 12.64 3.26 -14.38
C ASP A 9 11.88 2.63 -15.55
N GLY A 10 11.71 3.37 -16.65
CA GLY A 10 11.12 2.87 -17.88
C GLY A 10 9.59 2.85 -17.96
N ASN A 11 8.86 3.01 -16.87
CA ASN A 11 7.40 2.94 -16.86
C ASN A 11 6.72 4.31 -16.92
N GLY A 12 7.48 5.39 -16.89
CA GLY A 12 6.91 6.75 -16.96
C GLY A 12 6.04 7.12 -15.76
N MET A 13 6.25 6.49 -14.61
CA MET A 13 5.51 6.78 -13.40
C MET A 13 6.31 7.66 -12.45
N VAL A 14 5.63 8.64 -11.88
CA VAL A 14 6.17 9.54 -10.85
C VAL A 14 5.17 9.59 -9.70
N MET A 15 5.65 9.37 -8.49
CA MET A 15 4.83 9.42 -7.29
C MET A 15 5.41 10.40 -6.27
N GLU A 16 4.58 11.30 -5.80
CA GLU A 16 4.86 12.14 -4.64
C GLU A 16 4.07 11.64 -3.45
N TRP A 17 4.73 11.55 -2.33
CA TRP A 17 4.22 10.99 -1.10
C TRP A 17 4.50 11.98 0.04
N ASN A 18 3.49 12.70 0.50
CA ASN A 18 3.62 13.69 1.56
C ASN A 18 3.19 13.10 2.91
N LEU A 19 4.16 12.96 3.81
CA LEU A 19 3.96 12.36 5.13
C LEU A 19 3.15 13.23 6.09
N GLU A 20 3.13 14.53 5.87
CA GLU A 20 2.38 15.49 6.67
C GLU A 20 1.07 15.88 5.99
N GLY A 21 0.51 14.97 5.24
CA GLY A 21 -0.70 15.18 4.47
C GLY A 21 -1.98 15.02 5.27
N SER A 22 -3.08 15.17 4.56
CA SER A 22 -4.44 15.02 5.09
C SER A 22 -5.21 13.84 4.46
N GLY A 23 -4.54 13.02 3.66
CA GLY A 23 -5.13 11.87 3.00
C GLY A 23 -5.73 12.18 1.63
N ARG A 24 -5.20 13.16 0.92
CA ARG A 24 -5.62 13.48 -0.45
C ARG A 24 -4.95 12.55 -1.45
N CYS A 25 -5.68 12.19 -2.49
CA CYS A 25 -5.14 11.37 -3.56
C CYS A 25 -5.45 12.01 -4.92
N GLU A 26 -4.40 12.28 -5.68
CA GLU A 26 -4.48 12.67 -7.08
C GLU A 26 -3.80 11.59 -7.91
N ALA A 27 -4.57 10.78 -8.61
CA ALA A 27 -4.05 9.67 -9.39
C ALA A 27 -4.41 9.83 -10.88
N GLY A 28 -3.43 10.16 -11.70
CA GLY A 28 -3.57 10.26 -13.14
C GLY A 28 -3.11 8.97 -13.83
N ILE A 29 -3.85 7.87 -13.65
CA ILE A 29 -3.44 6.53 -14.08
C ILE A 29 -4.47 5.80 -14.95
N ASN A 30 -5.55 6.40 -15.34
CA ASN A 30 -6.58 5.79 -16.19
C ASN A 30 -6.98 4.34 -15.80
N ASN A 31 -7.09 4.08 -14.50
CA ASN A 31 -7.52 2.81 -13.95
C ASN A 31 -8.43 3.09 -12.74
N PRO A 32 -9.76 3.12 -12.94
CA PRO A 32 -10.70 3.48 -11.86
C PRO A 32 -10.62 2.57 -10.63
N PHE A 33 -10.36 1.29 -10.82
CA PHE A 33 -10.19 0.34 -9.72
C PHE A 33 -9.00 0.71 -8.84
N LEU A 34 -7.83 0.93 -9.45
CA LEU A 34 -6.62 1.28 -8.72
C LEU A 34 -6.74 2.68 -8.09
N GLU A 35 -7.35 3.63 -8.78
CA GLU A 35 -7.62 4.97 -8.21
C GLU A 35 -8.47 4.88 -6.95
N MET A 36 -9.50 4.05 -6.95
CA MET A 36 -10.34 3.80 -5.78
C MET A 36 -9.51 3.23 -4.61
N CYS A 37 -8.69 2.23 -4.89
CA CYS A 37 -7.81 1.61 -3.89
C CYS A 37 -6.80 2.62 -3.31
N LEU A 38 -6.19 3.43 -4.15
CA LEU A 38 -5.21 4.45 -3.73
C LEU A 38 -5.85 5.56 -2.90
N LYS A 39 -7.07 5.97 -3.22
CA LYS A 39 -7.83 6.92 -2.38
C LYS A 39 -8.08 6.38 -0.98
N SER A 40 -8.48 5.12 -0.88
CA SER A 40 -8.69 4.48 0.41
C SER A 40 -7.40 4.37 1.22
N PHE A 41 -6.28 4.03 0.56
CA PHE A 41 -4.97 4.04 1.19
C PHE A 41 -4.58 5.44 1.71
N ALA A 42 -4.71 6.46 0.89
CA ALA A 42 -4.34 7.83 1.26
C ALA A 42 -5.17 8.32 2.45
N GLU A 43 -6.49 8.11 2.42
CA GLU A 43 -7.39 8.45 3.52
C GLU A 43 -6.97 7.75 4.82
N ALA A 44 -6.73 6.46 4.77
CA ALA A 44 -6.40 5.67 5.95
C ALA A 44 -5.02 5.99 6.54
N SER A 45 -4.04 6.29 5.69
CA SER A 45 -2.67 6.60 6.10
C SER A 45 -2.44 8.07 6.45
N SER A 46 -3.34 8.96 6.07
CA SER A 46 -3.19 10.43 6.13
C SER A 46 -2.03 10.94 5.27
N ILE A 47 -1.57 10.16 4.30
CA ILE A 47 -0.55 10.57 3.35
C ILE A 47 -1.23 11.23 2.16
N ASP A 48 -0.73 12.39 1.73
CA ASP A 48 -1.15 12.94 0.45
C ASP A 48 -0.35 12.26 -0.65
N LEU A 49 -1.07 11.65 -1.57
CA LEU A 49 -0.50 10.88 -2.66
C LEU A 49 -0.80 11.58 -4.00
N LYS A 50 0.23 11.83 -4.77
CA LYS A 50 0.11 12.30 -6.14
C LYS A 50 0.84 11.35 -7.06
N LEU A 51 0.13 10.83 -8.04
CA LEU A 51 0.65 9.82 -8.95
C LEU A 51 0.34 10.20 -10.39
N ILE A 52 1.37 10.16 -11.23
CA ILE A 52 1.26 10.39 -12.67
C ILE A 52 1.89 9.22 -13.39
N CYS A 53 1.18 8.68 -14.37
CA CYS A 53 1.71 7.67 -15.29
C CYS A 53 1.61 8.20 -16.72
N SER A 54 2.75 8.41 -17.38
CA SER A 54 2.80 8.96 -18.73
C SER A 54 2.69 7.89 -19.83
N LYS A 55 2.78 6.61 -19.47
CA LYS A 55 2.66 5.48 -20.39
C LYS A 55 1.37 4.72 -20.12
N ASP A 56 0.77 4.18 -21.15
CA ASP A 56 -0.36 3.27 -21.02
C ASP A 56 0.13 1.89 -20.64
N ILE A 57 0.03 1.59 -19.35
CA ILE A 57 0.41 0.30 -18.77
C ILE A 57 -0.84 -0.31 -18.18
N GLY A 58 -1.16 -1.52 -18.58
CA GLY A 58 -2.37 -2.19 -18.10
C GLY A 58 -2.11 -3.34 -17.13
N GLY A 59 -3.17 -3.74 -16.44
CA GLY A 59 -3.27 -5.00 -15.73
C GLY A 59 -2.22 -5.24 -14.65
N GLU A 60 -1.69 -6.45 -14.64
CA GLU A 60 -0.72 -6.90 -13.64
C GLU A 60 0.61 -6.14 -13.69
N GLU A 61 1.02 -5.69 -14.88
CA GLU A 61 2.24 -4.88 -15.03
C GLU A 61 2.13 -3.56 -14.27
N LEU A 62 1.00 -2.87 -14.38
CA LEU A 62 0.74 -1.64 -13.62
C LEU A 62 0.74 -1.92 -12.10
N MET A 63 0.09 -2.98 -11.67
CA MET A 63 0.04 -3.34 -10.25
C MET A 63 1.42 -3.68 -9.69
N GLY A 64 2.22 -4.43 -10.43
CA GLY A 64 3.60 -4.75 -10.06
C GLY A 64 4.49 -3.50 -9.96
N ALA A 65 4.43 -2.64 -10.97
CA ALA A 65 5.19 -1.39 -11.00
C ALA A 65 4.79 -0.45 -9.85
N MET A 66 3.51 -0.41 -9.53
CA MET A 66 2.99 0.38 -8.42
C MET A 66 3.47 -0.17 -7.06
N GLY A 67 3.49 -1.49 -6.90
CA GLY A 67 4.04 -2.13 -5.72
C GLY A 67 5.52 -1.81 -5.52
N ASP A 68 6.28 -1.77 -6.61
CA ASP A 68 7.70 -1.38 -6.60
C ASP A 68 7.89 0.08 -6.17
N LEU A 69 7.06 1.00 -6.67
CA LEU A 69 7.09 2.40 -6.26
C LEU A 69 6.75 2.58 -4.78
N PHE A 70 5.74 1.88 -4.30
CA PHE A 70 5.37 1.90 -2.89
C PHE A 70 6.50 1.36 -2.00
N ALA A 71 7.18 0.31 -2.44
CA ALA A 71 8.34 -0.24 -1.74
C ALA A 71 9.45 0.81 -1.58
N GLU A 72 9.77 1.52 -2.66
CA GLU A 72 10.78 2.58 -2.63
C GLU A 72 10.36 3.74 -1.73
N ALA A 73 9.09 4.14 -1.78
CA ALA A 73 8.55 5.19 -0.91
C ALA A 73 8.63 4.81 0.57
N VAL A 74 8.26 3.58 0.91
CA VAL A 74 8.34 3.07 2.28
C VAL A 74 9.79 3.03 2.77
N CYS A 75 10.73 2.56 1.95
CA CYS A 75 12.16 2.56 2.31
C CYS A 75 12.69 3.98 2.54
N LYS A 76 12.37 4.92 1.67
CA LYS A 76 12.77 6.33 1.83
C LYS A 76 12.14 6.96 3.07
N GLN A 77 10.89 6.61 3.37
CA GLN A 77 10.20 7.07 4.57
C GLN A 77 10.91 6.58 5.85
N CYS A 78 11.31 5.32 5.89
CA CYS A 78 12.09 4.77 7.01
C CYS A 78 13.39 5.55 7.22
N MET A 79 14.10 5.88 6.14
CA MET A 79 15.34 6.66 6.21
C MET A 79 15.11 8.09 6.71
N GLU A 80 14.08 8.75 6.21
CA GLU A 80 13.74 10.14 6.59
C GLU A 80 13.32 10.26 8.06
N LEU A 81 12.67 9.27 8.60
CA LEU A 81 12.21 9.27 9.99
C LEU A 81 13.25 8.73 10.95
N GLU A 82 14.40 8.27 10.44
CA GLU A 82 15.45 7.60 11.23
C GLU A 82 14.89 6.45 12.10
N GLU A 83 13.74 5.94 11.77
CA GLU A 83 13.06 4.87 12.48
C GLU A 83 13.17 3.57 11.70
N TYR A 84 13.99 2.68 12.20
CA TYR A 84 14.13 1.33 11.68
C TYR A 84 13.36 0.37 12.59
N GLY A 85 12.23 -0.06 12.10
CA GLY A 85 11.40 -1.03 12.79
C GLY A 85 10.19 -0.40 13.46
N GLY A 86 9.06 -0.93 13.11
CA GLY A 86 7.77 -0.59 13.70
C GLY A 86 6.76 -1.65 13.33
N THR A 87 5.76 -1.82 14.15
CA THR A 87 4.63 -2.71 13.88
C THR A 87 3.36 -1.91 13.80
N GLY A 88 2.49 -2.30 12.90
CA GLY A 88 1.18 -1.68 12.76
C GLY A 88 0.12 -2.72 12.47
N SER A 89 -1.10 -2.41 12.86
CA SER A 89 -2.28 -3.17 12.48
C SER A 89 -3.37 -2.21 12.03
N GLY A 90 -4.10 -2.60 11.02
CA GLY A 90 -5.21 -1.83 10.48
C GLY A 90 -6.42 -2.70 10.25
N ILE A 91 -7.59 -2.15 10.50
CA ILE A 91 -8.86 -2.82 10.26
C ILE A 91 -9.74 -1.89 9.43
N ALA A 92 -10.31 -2.44 8.36
CA ALA A 92 -11.39 -1.82 7.62
C ALA A 92 -12.69 -2.51 8.02
N ASP A 93 -13.52 -1.79 8.80
CA ASP A 93 -14.76 -2.34 9.32
C ASP A 93 -15.76 -2.63 8.20
N ASP A 94 -16.44 -3.73 8.34
CA ASP A 94 -17.52 -4.14 7.46
C ASP A 94 -18.55 -4.92 8.28
N ALA A 95 -19.83 -4.68 8.03
CA ALA A 95 -20.91 -5.34 8.76
C ALA A 95 -20.92 -6.86 8.58
N PHE A 96 -20.39 -7.35 7.47
CA PHE A 96 -20.33 -8.77 7.15
C PHE A 96 -19.00 -9.41 7.53
N PHE A 97 -17.87 -8.82 7.08
CA PHE A 97 -16.55 -9.36 7.33
C PHE A 97 -15.49 -8.23 7.36
N PRO A 98 -14.84 -7.98 8.49
CA PRO A 98 -13.79 -6.96 8.56
C PRO A 98 -12.53 -7.44 7.83
N THR A 99 -11.88 -6.52 7.11
CA THR A 99 -10.58 -6.77 6.50
C THR A 99 -9.48 -6.26 7.42
N SER A 100 -8.45 -7.05 7.64
CA SER A 100 -7.34 -6.68 8.51
C SER A 100 -5.99 -6.77 7.83
N CYS A 101 -5.06 -5.94 8.29
CA CYS A 101 -3.67 -5.94 7.90
C CYS A 101 -2.78 -5.91 9.13
N LYS A 102 -1.77 -6.75 9.16
CA LYS A 102 -0.66 -6.69 10.13
C LYS A 102 0.62 -6.42 9.35
N LEU A 103 1.39 -5.46 9.83
CA LEU A 103 2.59 -4.97 9.16
C LEU A 103 3.75 -4.87 10.15
N MET A 104 4.94 -5.26 9.70
CA MET A 104 6.20 -5.05 10.43
C MET A 104 7.22 -4.38 9.51
N LEU A 105 7.81 -3.28 9.97
CA LEU A 105 8.78 -2.42 9.28
C LEU A 105 10.11 -2.37 10.01
N PRO A 106 11.24 -2.27 9.30
CA PRO A 106 11.47 -3.03 8.11
C PRO A 106 11.41 -4.49 8.46
N GLY A 107 11.13 -5.32 7.49
CA GLY A 107 11.20 -6.75 7.71
C GLY A 107 12.59 -7.15 8.13
N ARG A 108 12.71 -8.18 8.91
CA ARG A 108 13.97 -8.84 9.18
C ARG A 108 14.49 -9.46 7.87
N THR A 109 15.62 -10.12 7.89
CA THR A 109 16.18 -10.81 6.73
C THR A 109 15.19 -11.70 5.99
N ASP A 110 14.17 -12.20 6.70
CA ASP A 110 13.08 -13.00 6.13
C ASP A 110 11.81 -12.15 6.02
N TRP A 111 11.48 -11.73 4.81
CA TRP A 111 10.20 -11.08 4.55
C TRP A 111 9.09 -12.12 4.40
N VAL A 112 7.89 -11.76 4.83
CA VAL A 112 6.71 -12.62 4.74
C VAL A 112 5.57 -11.83 4.10
N PHE A 113 4.97 -12.41 3.07
CA PHE A 113 3.71 -11.92 2.51
C PHE A 113 2.68 -13.02 2.58
N GLU A 114 1.57 -12.75 3.24
CA GLU A 114 0.47 -13.67 3.41
C GLU A 114 -0.86 -12.96 3.17
N MET A 115 -1.68 -13.53 2.32
CA MET A 115 -3.03 -13.05 2.03
C MET A 115 -4.01 -14.20 2.22
N VAL A 116 -4.83 -14.11 3.26
CA VAL A 116 -5.87 -15.10 3.55
C VAL A 116 -7.21 -14.54 3.07
N ALA A 117 -7.87 -15.30 2.20
CA ALA A 117 -9.23 -15.01 1.74
C ALA A 117 -10.18 -16.17 2.08
N HIS A 118 -11.37 -15.84 2.52
CA HIS A 118 -12.40 -16.82 2.92
C HIS A 118 -13.29 -17.24 1.77
N SER A 119 -13.28 -16.50 0.67
CA SER A 119 -13.92 -16.83 -0.59
C SER A 119 -12.93 -16.52 -1.72
N ILE A 120 -12.78 -17.44 -2.68
CA ILE A 120 -11.82 -17.33 -3.79
C ILE A 120 -12.51 -17.29 -5.15
N LYS A 121 -13.66 -16.66 -5.22
CA LYS A 121 -14.42 -16.56 -6.49
C LYS A 121 -13.79 -15.62 -7.50
N GLU A 122 -13.09 -14.59 -7.02
CA GLU A 122 -12.44 -13.59 -7.85
C GLU A 122 -10.94 -13.84 -8.00
N ASP A 123 -10.37 -13.28 -9.08
CA ASP A 123 -8.95 -13.36 -9.36
C ASP A 123 -8.15 -12.40 -8.44
N SER A 124 -7.20 -12.96 -7.71
CA SER A 124 -6.34 -12.23 -6.78
C SER A 124 -5.02 -11.75 -7.39
N ARG A 125 -4.71 -12.09 -8.63
CA ARG A 125 -3.37 -11.88 -9.23
C ARG A 125 -2.90 -10.43 -9.17
N SER A 126 -3.76 -9.48 -9.47
CA SER A 126 -3.42 -8.05 -9.47
C SER A 126 -3.04 -7.57 -8.08
N ILE A 127 -3.86 -7.85 -7.08
CA ILE A 127 -3.60 -7.39 -5.71
C ILE A 127 -2.43 -8.13 -5.06
N THR A 128 -2.25 -9.41 -5.32
CA THR A 128 -1.10 -10.17 -4.84
C THR A 128 0.19 -9.73 -5.52
N LYS A 129 0.14 -9.29 -6.77
CA LYS A 129 1.29 -8.72 -7.48
C LYS A 129 1.74 -7.42 -6.84
N PHE A 130 0.81 -6.53 -6.52
CA PHE A 130 1.10 -5.27 -5.83
C PHE A 130 1.77 -5.51 -4.47
N PHE A 131 1.10 -6.22 -3.57
CA PHE A 131 1.59 -6.42 -2.21
C PHE A 131 2.77 -7.37 -2.12
N GLY A 132 2.87 -8.35 -2.99
CA GLY A 132 4.02 -9.24 -3.09
C GLY A 132 5.29 -8.49 -3.49
N ASN A 133 5.22 -7.61 -4.49
CA ASN A 133 6.35 -6.77 -4.90
C ASN A 133 6.72 -5.79 -3.80
N LEU A 134 5.73 -5.14 -3.18
CA LEU A 134 5.94 -4.23 -2.06
C LEU A 134 6.67 -4.94 -0.91
N SER A 135 6.16 -6.06 -0.46
CA SER A 135 6.72 -6.83 0.64
C SER A 135 8.14 -7.31 0.34
N GLY A 136 8.36 -7.90 -0.83
CA GLY A 136 9.66 -8.43 -1.22
C GLY A 136 10.73 -7.34 -1.36
N ARG A 137 10.43 -6.25 -2.03
CA ARG A 137 11.39 -5.17 -2.27
C ARG A 137 11.69 -4.32 -1.04
N ALA A 138 10.71 -4.06 -0.20
CA ALA A 138 10.90 -3.25 1.01
C ALA A 138 11.24 -4.11 2.23
N SER A 139 11.35 -5.41 2.08
CA SER A 139 11.57 -6.36 3.18
C SER A 139 10.54 -6.19 4.31
N LEU A 140 9.28 -6.06 3.94
CA LEU A 140 8.17 -5.95 4.88
C LEU A 140 7.58 -7.32 5.20
N CYS A 141 7.12 -7.48 6.44
CA CYS A 141 6.19 -8.54 6.75
C CYS A 141 4.77 -7.98 6.64
N LEU A 142 3.99 -8.55 5.73
CA LEU A 142 2.60 -8.16 5.50
C LEU A 142 1.70 -9.39 5.61
N LYS A 143 0.68 -9.29 6.44
CA LYS A 143 -0.35 -10.33 6.57
C LYS A 143 -1.72 -9.70 6.47
N PHE A 144 -2.53 -10.20 5.53
CA PHE A 144 -3.89 -9.74 5.30
C PHE A 144 -4.89 -10.86 5.55
N ASP A 145 -6.05 -10.47 6.06
CA ASP A 145 -7.21 -11.33 6.17
C ASP A 145 -8.40 -10.57 5.57
N THR A 146 -9.00 -11.11 4.50
CA THR A 146 -10.11 -10.51 3.78
C THR A 146 -11.15 -11.57 3.43
N TYR A 147 -12.37 -11.15 3.12
CA TYR A 147 -13.41 -12.09 2.72
C TYR A 147 -13.18 -12.62 1.31
N ASP A 148 -13.00 -11.74 0.33
CA ASP A 148 -12.73 -12.09 -1.06
C ASP A 148 -11.88 -11.03 -1.76
N PHE A 149 -11.78 -11.09 -3.08
CA PHE A 149 -11.04 -10.15 -3.91
C PHE A 149 -11.94 -9.32 -4.83
N SER A 150 -13.21 -9.15 -4.47
CA SER A 150 -14.08 -8.18 -5.14
C SER A 150 -13.54 -6.76 -4.96
N ASP A 151 -13.95 -5.84 -5.81
CA ASP A 151 -13.52 -4.44 -5.75
C ASP A 151 -13.75 -3.85 -4.36
N ARG A 152 -14.87 -4.17 -3.74
CA ARG A 152 -15.21 -3.75 -2.39
C ARG A 152 -14.16 -4.18 -1.35
N TYR A 153 -13.75 -5.44 -1.37
CA TYR A 153 -12.77 -5.95 -0.41
C TYR A 153 -11.35 -5.60 -0.78
N CYS A 154 -11.01 -5.48 -2.05
CA CYS A 154 -9.71 -4.95 -2.48
C CYS A 154 -9.51 -3.52 -1.98
N GLU A 155 -10.51 -2.67 -2.07
CA GLU A 155 -10.49 -1.32 -1.49
C GLU A 155 -10.19 -1.37 0.02
N ARG A 156 -10.83 -2.26 0.74
CA ARG A 156 -10.60 -2.46 2.17
C ARG A 156 -9.22 -3.00 2.51
N VAL A 157 -8.64 -3.82 1.65
CA VAL A 157 -7.25 -4.26 1.81
C VAL A 157 -6.31 -3.05 1.79
N PHE A 158 -6.48 -2.15 0.83
CA PHE A 158 -5.68 -0.90 0.76
C PHE A 158 -5.94 0.01 1.95
N TYR A 159 -7.17 0.13 2.40
CA TYR A 159 -7.51 0.90 3.59
C TYR A 159 -6.84 0.34 4.85
N SER A 160 -6.95 -0.96 5.09
CA SER A 160 -6.33 -1.62 6.23
C SER A 160 -4.80 -1.50 6.21
N PHE A 161 -4.19 -1.58 5.04
CA PHE A 161 -2.76 -1.35 4.85
C PHE A 161 -2.37 0.09 5.22
N GLY A 162 -3.11 1.07 4.75
CA GLY A 162 -2.86 2.49 5.09
C GLY A 162 -2.93 2.74 6.60
N ARG A 163 -3.89 2.17 7.28
CA ARG A 163 -4.01 2.26 8.74
C ARG A 163 -2.83 1.58 9.46
N ALA A 164 -2.45 0.40 9.02
CA ALA A 164 -1.31 -0.32 9.58
C ALA A 164 0.00 0.46 9.39
N LEU A 165 0.19 1.04 8.22
CA LEU A 165 1.37 1.84 7.91
C LEU A 165 1.44 3.10 8.79
N LYS A 166 0.32 3.81 8.93
CA LYS A 166 0.23 4.98 9.81
C LYS A 166 0.59 4.63 11.25
N MET A 167 0.07 3.53 11.75
CA MET A 167 0.37 3.07 13.10
C MET A 167 1.86 2.71 13.26
N ALA A 168 2.46 2.06 12.28
CA ALA A 168 3.86 1.65 12.32
C ALA A 168 4.82 2.84 12.35
N TYR A 169 4.46 3.95 11.69
CA TYR A 169 5.24 5.19 11.68
C TYR A 169 4.88 6.18 12.78
N SER A 170 3.83 5.93 13.51
CA SER A 170 3.46 6.73 14.68
C SER A 170 3.83 5.92 15.91
N PRO A 171 5.10 5.97 16.36
CA PRO A 171 5.47 5.28 17.58
C PRO A 171 4.52 5.73 18.67
N ALA A 172 4.09 4.81 19.50
CA ALA A 172 3.28 5.13 20.65
C ALA A 172 3.99 6.27 21.36
N ARG A 173 3.45 7.47 21.22
CA ARG A 173 3.96 8.62 21.98
C ARG A 173 3.75 8.27 23.43
N ALA A 174 4.85 7.81 23.99
CA ALA A 174 4.89 7.54 25.41
C ALA A 174 4.48 8.81 26.17
#